data_265947db6b6ad0fdd8cb8bc27c710b31
#
_entry.id   265947db6b6ad0fdd8cb8bc27c710b31
#
_cell.length_a   1.000
_cell.length_b   1.000
_cell.length_c   1.000
_cell.angle_alpha   90.00
_cell.angle_beta   90.00
_cell.angle_gamma   90.00
#
_symmetry.space_group_name_H-M   'P 1'
#
loop_
_entity.id
_entity.type
_entity.pdbx_description
1 polymer ?
#
loop_
_entity_poly.entity_id
_entity_poly.type
_entity_poly.pdbx_seq_one_letter_code
_entity_poly.pdbx_strand_id
1 'polypeptide(L)'
;MDVQQGIETLERRGQVRVGSCHWKGSKRIDPTYPGFTNILCLTQSSEYGMLGPYCLTIKVKFQGDDKEYDVIFENYFQASKVYEIVPEACEVRSRFDRTVIWKWPSEQHVTIYQSLDPTTPPNYQILPAYLNWRKSLMLQPEPIRYPVGKASTHKCLFALKQNGDGTLNPKYLDYVAGRKAIYLEEYVKVVKVHPEFLKLKQRLLAGENLLIVEVDCCQERSLPYYKEKYGVGDDFIQNETMIVTETNLEIMLNDTKERFGHGYCLAGALLDIY
;
A
#
# COMPACT_ATOMS: atom_id res chain seq x y z
N MET A 1 14.88 -31.29 -11.06
CA MET A 1 15.41 -30.03 -11.62
C MET A 1 16.86 -29.96 -11.20
N ASP A 2 17.75 -29.88 -12.16
CA ASP A 2 19.19 -29.91 -11.93
C ASP A 2 19.58 -28.58 -11.29
N VAL A 3 20.41 -28.61 -10.23
CA VAL A 3 20.88 -27.43 -9.48
C VAL A 3 21.57 -26.43 -10.42
N GLN A 4 22.22 -26.94 -11.48
CA GLN A 4 22.91 -26.12 -12.49
C GLN A 4 21.94 -25.32 -13.35
N GLN A 5 20.76 -25.85 -13.69
CA GLN A 5 19.70 -25.13 -14.40
C GLN A 5 19.06 -24.04 -13.51
N GLY A 6 19.00 -24.25 -12.19
CA GLY A 6 18.53 -23.27 -11.23
C GLY A 6 19.48 -22.07 -11.08
N ILE A 7 20.79 -22.31 -11.14
CA ILE A 7 21.82 -21.26 -11.03
C ILE A 7 21.86 -20.42 -12.32
N GLU A 8 21.81 -21.02 -13.50
CA GLU A 8 21.78 -20.29 -14.77
C GLU A 8 20.52 -19.44 -14.95
N THR A 9 19.38 -19.84 -14.36
CA THR A 9 18.13 -19.07 -14.42
C THR A 9 18.18 -17.85 -13.50
N LEU A 10 18.89 -17.94 -12.37
CA LEU A 10 19.11 -16.81 -11.45
C LEU A 10 20.06 -15.75 -12.03
N GLU A 11 21.08 -16.16 -12.77
CA GLU A 11 22.05 -15.25 -13.41
C GLU A 11 21.45 -14.43 -14.57
N ARG A 12 20.31 -14.86 -15.15
CA ARG A 12 19.62 -14.17 -16.25
C ARG A 12 18.48 -13.26 -15.81
N ARG A 13 18.10 -13.32 -14.55
CA ARG A 13 16.97 -12.51 -14.04
C ARG A 13 17.32 -11.03 -14.08
N GLY A 14 16.38 -10.20 -14.56
CA GLY A 14 16.48 -8.75 -14.51
C GLY A 14 16.44 -8.20 -13.07
N GLN A 15 16.78 -6.94 -12.94
CA GLN A 15 16.74 -6.19 -11.70
C GLN A 15 15.46 -5.38 -11.58
N VAL A 16 15.07 -5.06 -10.35
CA VAL A 16 13.93 -4.16 -10.07
C VAL A 16 14.41 -2.94 -9.30
N ARG A 17 13.98 -1.78 -9.73
CA ARG A 17 14.06 -0.52 -8.98
C ARG A 17 12.66 -0.01 -8.67
N VAL A 18 12.52 0.73 -7.58
CA VAL A 18 11.34 1.55 -7.30
C VAL A 18 11.76 3.01 -7.33
N GLY A 19 10.98 3.87 -7.99
CA GLY A 19 11.37 5.26 -8.17
C GLY A 19 10.22 6.24 -7.95
N SER A 20 10.56 7.42 -7.39
CA SER A 20 9.59 8.46 -7.05
C SER A 20 9.26 9.35 -8.23
N CYS A 21 8.00 9.39 -8.62
CA CYS A 21 7.54 10.44 -9.53
C CYS A 21 7.19 11.73 -8.76
N HIS A 22 7.33 12.86 -9.42
CA HIS A 22 6.98 14.16 -8.87
C HIS A 22 6.21 15.03 -9.88
N TRP A 23 5.67 16.15 -9.43
CA TRP A 23 4.94 17.09 -10.29
C TRP A 23 5.65 18.43 -10.38
N LYS A 24 5.83 18.92 -11.63
CA LYS A 24 6.23 20.29 -11.91
C LYS A 24 5.02 20.99 -12.53
N GLY A 25 4.32 21.79 -11.71
CA GLY A 25 2.99 22.31 -12.10
C GLY A 25 1.99 21.16 -12.27
N SER A 26 1.33 21.09 -13.43
CA SER A 26 0.39 20.03 -13.80
C SER A 26 1.05 18.81 -14.47
N LYS A 27 2.35 18.91 -14.82
CA LYS A 27 3.07 17.84 -15.52
C LYS A 27 3.70 16.88 -14.53
N ARG A 28 3.40 15.57 -14.65
CA ARG A 28 4.11 14.51 -13.96
C ARG A 28 5.49 14.29 -14.61
N ILE A 29 6.49 14.11 -13.79
CA ILE A 29 7.85 13.74 -14.17
C ILE A 29 8.14 12.38 -13.52
N ASP A 30 8.33 11.39 -14.37
CA ASP A 30 8.66 10.04 -13.94
C ASP A 30 10.19 9.91 -13.78
N PRO A 31 10.67 9.15 -12.80
CA PRO A 31 12.08 8.86 -12.66
C PRO A 31 12.55 8.02 -13.84
N THR A 32 13.84 8.09 -14.13
CA THR A 32 14.49 7.24 -15.13
C THR A 32 15.78 6.67 -14.58
N TYR A 33 16.11 5.46 -14.98
CA TYR A 33 17.39 4.85 -14.67
C TYR A 33 17.95 4.11 -15.91
N PRO A 34 19.23 4.28 -16.26
CA PRO A 34 19.81 3.66 -17.47
C PRO A 34 19.61 2.15 -17.48
N GLY A 35 19.11 1.62 -18.60
CA GLY A 35 18.88 0.18 -18.79
C GLY A 35 17.63 -0.38 -18.08
N PHE A 36 16.75 0.47 -17.54
CA PHE A 36 15.50 0.06 -16.92
C PHE A 36 14.29 0.57 -17.71
N THR A 37 13.24 -0.26 -17.77
CA THR A 37 11.94 0.08 -18.36
C THR A 37 10.97 0.53 -17.27
N ASN A 38 10.36 1.72 -17.43
CA ASN A 38 9.37 2.22 -16.49
C ASN A 38 8.09 1.40 -16.53
N ILE A 39 7.61 0.99 -15.36
CA ILE A 39 6.34 0.28 -15.14
C ILE A 39 5.39 1.22 -14.41
N LEU A 40 4.36 1.67 -15.12
CA LEU A 40 3.40 2.65 -14.63
C LEU A 40 2.17 1.95 -14.06
N CYS A 41 2.08 1.85 -12.73
CA CYS A 41 0.94 1.28 -12.01
C CYS A 41 0.21 2.28 -11.09
N LEU A 42 0.39 3.59 -11.35
CA LEU A 42 -0.02 4.68 -10.46
C LEU A 42 -1.50 5.04 -10.54
N THR A 43 -2.09 4.92 -11.71
CA THR A 43 -3.46 5.37 -12.01
C THR A 43 -4.21 4.27 -12.73
N GLN A 44 -5.54 4.31 -12.67
CA GLN A 44 -6.40 3.34 -13.37
C GLN A 44 -6.17 3.31 -14.89
N SER A 45 -5.76 4.45 -15.46
CA SER A 45 -5.46 4.59 -16.90
C SER A 45 -4.01 4.26 -17.27
N SER A 46 -3.15 3.92 -16.30
CA SER A 46 -1.77 3.51 -16.57
C SER A 46 -1.72 2.13 -17.20
N GLU A 47 -0.65 1.81 -17.93
CA GLU A 47 -0.45 0.50 -18.58
C GLU A 47 -0.65 -0.69 -17.63
N TYR A 48 -0.11 -0.57 -16.40
CA TYR A 48 -0.26 -1.55 -15.33
C TYR A 48 -1.13 -1.06 -14.17
N GLY A 49 -2.05 -0.14 -14.45
CA GLY A 49 -2.97 0.43 -13.44
C GLY A 49 -3.81 -0.62 -12.73
N MET A 50 -4.08 -1.75 -13.40
CA MET A 50 -4.79 -2.89 -12.81
C MET A 50 -4.05 -3.55 -11.65
N LEU A 51 -2.74 -3.32 -11.50
CA LEU A 51 -1.94 -3.77 -10.36
C LEU A 51 -1.94 -2.75 -9.20
N GLY A 52 -2.55 -1.58 -9.40
CA GLY A 52 -2.68 -0.58 -8.36
C GLY A 52 -3.80 -0.90 -7.37
N PRO A 53 -3.72 -0.38 -6.13
CA PRO A 53 -4.70 -0.64 -5.08
C PRO A 53 -6.11 -0.15 -5.40
N TYR A 54 -6.27 0.73 -6.39
CA TYR A 54 -7.56 1.24 -6.84
C TYR A 54 -8.33 0.27 -7.74
N CYS A 55 -7.63 -0.70 -8.34
CA CYS A 55 -8.22 -1.66 -9.28
C CYS A 55 -8.24 -3.08 -8.73
N LEU A 56 -7.27 -3.43 -7.88
CA LEU A 56 -7.24 -4.74 -7.23
C LEU A 56 -8.42 -4.89 -6.28
N THR A 57 -8.96 -6.11 -6.21
CA THR A 57 -10.02 -6.49 -5.27
C THR A 57 -9.56 -7.58 -4.34
N ILE A 58 -10.09 -7.58 -3.11
CA ILE A 58 -9.89 -8.61 -2.10
C ILE A 58 -11.24 -9.17 -1.68
N LYS A 59 -11.31 -10.46 -1.42
CA LYS A 59 -12.50 -11.10 -0.84
C LYS A 59 -12.55 -10.81 0.65
N VAL A 60 -13.66 -10.23 1.11
CA VAL A 60 -13.88 -9.86 2.52
C VAL A 60 -15.20 -10.44 3.00
N LYS A 61 -15.15 -11.13 4.14
CA LYS A 61 -16.33 -11.55 4.88
C LYS A 61 -16.55 -10.58 6.04
N PHE A 62 -17.79 -10.24 6.35
CA PHE A 62 -18.12 -9.47 7.55
C PHE A 62 -18.75 -10.38 8.58
N GLN A 63 -18.51 -10.09 9.86
CA GLN A 63 -19.09 -10.87 10.96
C GLN A 63 -20.62 -10.88 10.89
N GLY A 64 -21.18 -12.07 10.91
CA GLY A 64 -22.64 -12.26 10.80
C GLY A 64 -23.17 -12.34 9.37
N ASP A 65 -22.32 -12.17 8.35
CA ASP A 65 -22.73 -12.37 6.96
C ASP A 65 -22.40 -13.80 6.49
N ASP A 66 -23.27 -14.38 5.67
CA ASP A 66 -23.06 -15.71 5.08
C ASP A 66 -22.20 -15.69 3.81
N LYS A 67 -21.97 -14.53 3.23
CA LYS A 67 -21.26 -14.35 1.96
C LYS A 67 -19.99 -13.53 2.08
N GLU A 68 -19.14 -13.68 1.10
CA GLU A 68 -18.00 -12.80 0.85
C GLU A 68 -18.34 -11.70 -0.14
N TYR A 69 -17.62 -10.61 -0.05
CA TYR A 69 -17.76 -9.43 -0.89
C TYR A 69 -16.46 -9.14 -1.61
N ASP A 70 -16.53 -8.72 -2.87
CA ASP A 70 -15.39 -8.12 -3.56
C ASP A 70 -15.26 -6.67 -3.11
N VAL A 71 -14.14 -6.36 -2.48
CA VAL A 71 -13.83 -5.03 -1.94
C VAL A 71 -12.61 -4.49 -2.66
N ILE A 72 -12.66 -3.24 -3.11
CA ILE A 72 -11.48 -2.55 -3.65
C ILE A 72 -10.39 -2.56 -2.58
N PHE A 73 -9.17 -2.96 -2.95
CA PHE A 73 -8.06 -3.10 -2.00
C PHE A 73 -7.75 -1.80 -1.24
N GLU A 74 -7.81 -0.66 -1.93
CA GLU A 74 -7.67 0.65 -1.29
C GLU A 74 -8.72 0.86 -0.20
N ASN A 75 -9.99 0.50 -0.46
CA ASN A 75 -11.08 0.65 0.52
C ASN A 75 -10.85 -0.25 1.74
N TYR A 76 -10.42 -1.49 1.51
CA TYR A 76 -10.06 -2.41 2.59
C TYR A 76 -8.97 -1.84 3.48
N PHE A 77 -7.88 -1.34 2.89
CA PHE A 77 -6.76 -0.78 3.63
C PHE A 77 -7.15 0.52 4.35
N GLN A 78 -7.82 1.44 3.67
CA GLN A 78 -8.22 2.72 4.27
C GLN A 78 -9.20 2.52 5.43
N ALA A 79 -10.20 1.65 5.26
CA ALA A 79 -11.16 1.33 6.33
C ALA A 79 -10.56 0.51 7.48
N SER A 80 -9.37 -0.07 7.32
CA SER A 80 -8.66 -0.76 8.41
C SER A 80 -8.04 0.20 9.43
N LYS A 81 -7.83 1.46 9.07
CA LYS A 81 -7.26 2.49 9.95
C LYS A 81 -8.34 3.05 10.87
N VAL A 82 -7.99 3.25 12.13
CA VAL A 82 -8.88 3.84 13.15
C VAL A 82 -8.38 5.22 13.53
N TYR A 83 -9.28 6.18 13.50
CA TYR A 83 -9.05 7.57 13.89
C TYR A 83 -9.97 7.94 15.04
N GLU A 84 -9.59 8.90 15.86
CA GLU A 84 -10.37 9.34 17.01
C GLU A 84 -11.77 9.85 16.61
N ILE A 85 -11.84 10.53 15.47
CA ILE A 85 -13.07 11.10 14.95
C ILE A 85 -13.29 10.60 13.52
N VAL A 86 -14.47 10.07 13.26
CA VAL A 86 -14.94 9.79 11.90
C VAL A 86 -15.18 11.12 11.20
N PRO A 87 -14.54 11.38 10.04
CA PRO A 87 -14.74 12.62 9.31
C PRO A 87 -16.16 12.69 8.74
N GLU A 88 -16.63 13.91 8.52
CA GLU A 88 -17.88 14.16 7.81
C GLU A 88 -17.85 13.58 6.39
N ALA A 89 -19.05 13.34 5.82
CA ALA A 89 -19.20 12.88 4.45
C ALA A 89 -18.44 13.82 3.50
N CYS A 90 -17.75 13.24 2.53
CA CYS A 90 -16.93 14.00 1.62
C CYS A 90 -16.98 13.43 0.20
N GLU A 91 -16.89 14.32 -0.76
CA GLU A 91 -16.63 13.99 -2.15
C GLU A 91 -15.49 14.88 -2.65
N VAL A 92 -14.35 14.28 -3.00
CA VAL A 92 -13.17 15.00 -3.46
C VAL A 92 -12.57 14.30 -4.67
N ARG A 93 -12.38 15.03 -5.76
CA ARG A 93 -11.64 14.52 -6.92
C ARG A 93 -10.16 14.35 -6.58
N SER A 94 -9.61 13.20 -6.89
CA SER A 94 -8.18 12.96 -6.74
C SER A 94 -7.36 13.90 -7.63
N ARG A 95 -6.33 14.53 -7.06
CA ARG A 95 -5.37 15.31 -7.84
C ARG A 95 -4.31 14.44 -8.53
N PHE A 96 -4.15 13.19 -8.11
CA PHE A 96 -3.17 12.24 -8.65
C PHE A 96 -3.75 11.46 -9.83
N ASP A 97 -5.02 11.09 -9.73
CA ASP A 97 -5.78 10.45 -10.79
C ASP A 97 -7.15 11.12 -10.91
N ARG A 98 -7.35 11.93 -11.93
CA ARG A 98 -8.57 12.70 -12.12
C ARG A 98 -9.80 11.85 -12.46
N THR A 99 -9.60 10.58 -12.79
CA THR A 99 -10.69 9.62 -13.00
C THR A 99 -11.26 9.12 -11.68
N VAL A 100 -10.52 9.27 -10.57
CA VAL A 100 -10.92 8.85 -9.24
C VAL A 100 -11.57 10.00 -8.48
N ILE A 101 -12.76 9.74 -7.96
CA ILE A 101 -13.47 10.61 -7.01
C ILE A 101 -13.52 9.84 -5.69
N TRP A 102 -12.89 10.40 -4.65
CA TRP A 102 -12.97 9.84 -3.31
C TRP A 102 -14.25 10.27 -2.63
N LYS A 103 -15.04 9.28 -2.22
CA LYS A 103 -16.28 9.47 -1.47
C LYS A 103 -16.26 8.61 -0.24
N TRP A 104 -16.78 9.11 0.87
CA TRP A 104 -17.10 8.29 2.00
C TRP A 104 -18.40 8.78 2.66
N PRO A 105 -19.23 7.84 3.14
CA PRO A 105 -20.44 8.19 3.85
C PRO A 105 -20.09 8.52 5.30
N SER A 106 -20.54 9.66 5.77
CA SER A 106 -20.70 9.94 7.19
C SER A 106 -21.71 11.07 7.31
N GLU A 107 -22.94 10.72 7.54
CA GLU A 107 -24.00 11.70 7.74
C GLU A 107 -24.22 12.01 9.23
N GLN A 108 -23.55 11.27 10.12
CA GLN A 108 -23.73 11.36 11.56
C GLN A 108 -22.41 11.20 12.31
N HIS A 109 -22.35 11.75 13.52
CA HIS A 109 -21.27 11.45 14.45
C HIS A 109 -21.28 9.95 14.79
N VAL A 110 -20.29 9.23 14.34
CA VAL A 110 -20.09 7.83 14.69
C VAL A 110 -19.01 7.77 15.77
N THR A 111 -19.42 7.37 16.95
CA THR A 111 -18.46 7.09 18.02
C THR A 111 -17.71 5.80 17.69
N ILE A 112 -16.39 5.87 17.64
CA ILE A 112 -15.53 4.78 17.18
C ILE A 112 -15.35 3.73 18.28
N TYR A 113 -15.06 4.21 19.48
CA TYR A 113 -14.77 3.35 20.62
C TYR A 113 -15.19 4.00 21.94
N GLN A 114 -15.37 3.16 22.92
CA GLN A 114 -15.50 3.58 24.31
C GLN A 114 -14.24 3.16 25.07
N SER A 115 -13.61 4.10 25.77
CA SER A 115 -12.52 3.76 26.67
C SER A 115 -13.08 2.98 27.86
N LEU A 116 -12.52 1.80 28.11
CA LEU A 116 -12.88 0.97 29.26
C LEU A 116 -12.04 1.32 30.49
N ASP A 117 -10.86 1.88 30.27
CA ASP A 117 -9.95 2.35 31.32
C ASP A 117 -9.14 3.54 30.81
N PRO A 118 -9.42 4.76 31.29
CA PRO A 118 -8.71 5.95 30.86
C PRO A 118 -7.24 5.97 31.30
N THR A 119 -6.82 5.10 32.20
CA THR A 119 -5.45 5.07 32.77
C THR A 119 -4.52 4.12 32.03
N THR A 120 -5.05 3.19 31.21
CA THR A 120 -4.28 2.18 30.50
C THR A 120 -4.62 2.15 29.00
N PRO A 121 -3.97 2.97 28.15
CA PRO A 121 -4.11 2.84 26.70
C PRO A 121 -3.47 1.55 26.18
N PRO A 122 -4.05 0.85 25.16
CA PRO A 122 -5.32 1.14 24.54
C PRO A 122 -6.38 0.07 24.92
N ASN A 123 -7.16 0.31 25.92
CA ASN A 123 -8.29 -0.56 26.25
C ASN A 123 -9.59 0.06 25.68
N TYR A 124 -9.80 -0.13 24.38
CA TYR A 124 -10.96 0.40 23.68
C TYR A 124 -11.94 -0.70 23.30
N GLN A 125 -13.21 -0.48 23.56
CA GLN A 125 -14.26 -1.28 22.98
C GLN A 125 -14.73 -0.64 21.67
N ILE A 126 -14.55 -1.35 20.55
CA ILE A 126 -15.05 -0.92 19.25
C ILE A 126 -16.58 -1.07 19.22
N LEU A 127 -17.26 0.01 18.89
CA LEU A 127 -18.72 0.06 18.91
C LEU A 127 -19.35 -0.52 17.64
N PRO A 128 -20.52 -1.19 17.71
CA PRO A 128 -21.23 -1.74 16.56
C PRO A 128 -21.53 -0.70 15.47
N ALA A 129 -21.85 0.53 15.84
CA ALA A 129 -22.08 1.62 14.89
C ALA A 129 -20.84 1.91 14.03
N TYR A 130 -19.64 1.87 14.63
CA TYR A 130 -18.39 2.02 13.89
C TYR A 130 -18.16 0.83 12.94
N LEU A 131 -18.45 -0.40 13.35
CA LEU A 131 -18.28 -1.58 12.49
C LEU A 131 -19.19 -1.49 11.25
N ASN A 132 -20.41 -1.03 11.41
CA ASN A 132 -21.34 -0.80 10.30
C ASN A 132 -20.84 0.30 9.37
N TRP A 133 -20.34 1.39 9.90
CA TRP A 133 -19.73 2.47 9.12
C TRP A 133 -18.49 1.97 8.37
N ARG A 134 -17.59 1.22 9.02
CA ARG A 134 -16.44 0.59 8.41
C ARG A 134 -16.81 -0.33 7.24
N LYS A 135 -17.83 -1.18 7.42
CA LYS A 135 -18.38 -2.03 6.36
C LYS A 135 -18.87 -1.19 5.18
N SER A 136 -19.58 -0.09 5.45
CA SER A 136 -20.06 0.81 4.39
C SER A 136 -18.92 1.48 3.61
N LEU A 137 -17.80 1.80 4.25
CA LEU A 137 -16.58 2.29 3.57
C LEU A 137 -15.98 1.25 2.65
N MET A 138 -15.83 0.01 3.13
CA MET A 138 -15.25 -1.08 2.34
C MET A 138 -16.09 -1.38 1.10
N LEU A 139 -17.42 -1.30 1.22
CA LEU A 139 -18.36 -1.60 0.14
C LEU A 139 -18.62 -0.43 -0.83
N GLN A 140 -17.88 0.68 -0.72
CA GLN A 140 -17.99 1.75 -1.71
C GLN A 140 -17.59 1.22 -3.10
N PRO A 141 -18.34 1.55 -4.16
CA PRO A 141 -18.04 1.10 -5.52
C PRO A 141 -16.81 1.79 -6.13
N GLU A 142 -16.34 2.86 -5.52
CA GLU A 142 -15.19 3.65 -5.93
C GLU A 142 -14.13 3.69 -4.84
N PRO A 143 -12.83 3.92 -5.18
CA PRO A 143 -11.79 4.05 -4.18
C PRO A 143 -12.09 5.18 -3.20
N ILE A 144 -11.94 4.91 -1.91
CA ILE A 144 -12.07 5.91 -0.85
C ILE A 144 -10.71 6.46 -0.44
N ARG A 145 -10.69 7.67 0.09
CA ARG A 145 -9.56 8.20 0.83
C ARG A 145 -9.99 8.60 2.23
N TYR A 146 -9.50 7.89 3.22
CA TYR A 146 -9.81 8.15 4.62
C TYR A 146 -8.53 8.17 5.46
N PRO A 147 -8.29 9.18 6.26
CA PRO A 147 -8.94 10.50 6.24
C PRO A 147 -8.43 11.37 5.10
N VAL A 148 -9.16 12.45 4.82
CA VAL A 148 -8.73 13.45 3.83
C VAL A 148 -7.72 14.41 4.43
N GLY A 149 -6.64 14.67 3.64
CA GLY A 149 -5.65 15.70 3.93
C GLY A 149 -4.45 15.22 4.74
N LYS A 150 -3.31 15.88 4.51
CA LYS A 150 -2.03 15.53 5.14
C LYS A 150 -2.06 15.62 6.67
N ALA A 151 -2.74 16.64 7.21
CA ALA A 151 -2.82 16.86 8.65
C ALA A 151 -3.55 15.74 9.41
N SER A 152 -4.42 14.99 8.72
CA SER A 152 -5.19 13.91 9.32
C SER A 152 -4.48 12.56 9.27
N THR A 153 -3.52 12.37 8.35
CA THR A 153 -2.80 11.10 8.17
C THR A 153 -1.99 10.72 9.42
N HIS A 154 -1.50 11.71 10.17
CA HIS A 154 -0.73 11.49 11.39
C HIS A 154 -1.59 11.23 12.63
N LYS A 155 -2.91 11.26 12.52
CA LYS A 155 -3.86 11.06 13.62
C LYS A 155 -4.43 9.64 13.68
N CYS A 156 -3.91 8.72 12.86
CA CYS A 156 -4.27 7.32 12.94
C CYS A 156 -3.83 6.76 14.31
N LEU A 157 -4.79 6.28 15.09
CA LEU A 157 -4.51 5.73 16.41
C LEU A 157 -3.89 4.34 16.30
N PHE A 158 -4.47 3.51 15.45
CA PHE A 158 -4.05 2.13 15.17
C PHE A 158 -4.77 1.60 13.92
N ALA A 159 -4.41 0.41 13.49
CA ALA A 159 -5.15 -0.33 12.47
C ALA A 159 -5.70 -1.65 13.04
N LEU A 160 -6.81 -2.11 12.48
CA LEU A 160 -7.47 -3.37 12.83
C LEU A 160 -7.51 -4.30 11.62
N LYS A 161 -6.81 -5.43 11.73
CA LYS A 161 -6.88 -6.49 10.72
C LYS A 161 -8.20 -7.25 10.86
N GLN A 162 -8.81 -7.57 9.73
CA GLN A 162 -9.98 -8.44 9.67
C GLN A 162 -9.54 -9.88 9.42
N ASN A 163 -10.10 -10.81 10.16
CA ASN A 163 -9.88 -12.24 10.00
C ASN A 163 -10.73 -12.79 8.84
N GLY A 164 -10.38 -13.98 8.33
CA GLY A 164 -11.11 -14.61 7.24
C GLY A 164 -12.57 -14.98 7.57
N ASP A 165 -12.93 -15.09 8.86
CA ASP A 165 -14.31 -15.31 9.32
C ASP A 165 -15.12 -14.01 9.47
N GLY A 166 -14.50 -12.86 9.20
CA GLY A 166 -15.12 -11.55 9.29
C GLY A 166 -15.02 -10.87 10.66
N THR A 167 -14.47 -11.55 11.67
CA THR A 167 -14.19 -10.93 12.97
C THR A 167 -12.99 -10.00 12.88
N LEU A 168 -12.86 -9.08 13.83
CA LEU A 168 -11.67 -8.26 13.95
C LEU A 168 -10.63 -8.96 14.82
N ASN A 169 -9.36 -8.90 14.38
CA ASN A 169 -8.25 -9.30 15.22
C ASN A 169 -8.17 -8.32 16.42
N PRO A 170 -8.13 -8.80 17.66
CA PRO A 170 -8.10 -7.95 18.85
C PRO A 170 -6.79 -7.18 19.00
N LYS A 171 -5.76 -7.50 18.22
CA LYS A 171 -4.47 -6.82 18.27
C LYS A 171 -4.55 -5.49 17.54
N TYR A 172 -4.34 -4.40 18.27
CA TYR A 172 -4.14 -3.08 17.69
C TYR A 172 -2.77 -3.00 17.04
N LEU A 173 -2.74 -2.61 15.77
CA LEU A 173 -1.54 -2.54 14.97
C LEU A 173 -1.09 -1.07 14.87
N ASP A 174 0.14 -0.80 15.24
CA ASP A 174 0.77 0.48 14.94
C ASP A 174 0.96 0.67 13.43
N TYR A 175 1.51 1.81 13.03
CA TYR A 175 1.68 2.16 11.63
C TYR A 175 2.49 1.12 10.84
N VAL A 176 3.60 0.62 11.40
CA VAL A 176 4.48 -0.37 10.74
C VAL A 176 3.83 -1.75 10.76
N ALA A 177 3.27 -2.16 11.90
CA ALA A 177 2.58 -3.44 12.02
C ALA A 177 1.36 -3.51 11.09
N GLY A 178 0.59 -2.42 10.97
CA GLY A 178 -0.53 -2.32 10.03
C GLY A 178 -0.08 -2.38 8.57
N ARG A 179 1.03 -1.71 8.23
CA ARG A 179 1.66 -1.79 6.91
C ARG A 179 2.05 -3.22 6.55
N LYS A 180 2.66 -3.96 7.48
CA LYS A 180 3.06 -5.36 7.28
C LYS A 180 1.88 -6.31 7.18
N ALA A 181 1.02 -6.30 8.20
CA ALA A 181 -0.01 -7.31 8.36
C ALA A 181 -1.26 -7.10 7.49
N ILE A 182 -1.52 -5.85 7.06
CA ILE A 182 -2.70 -5.52 6.25
C ILE A 182 -2.27 -5.17 4.83
N TYR A 183 -1.44 -4.13 4.67
CA TYR A 183 -1.13 -3.62 3.34
C TYR A 183 -0.26 -4.60 2.54
N LEU A 184 0.92 -4.93 3.03
CA LEU A 184 1.85 -5.81 2.33
C LEU A 184 1.28 -7.22 2.15
N GLU A 185 0.86 -7.85 3.24
CA GLU A 185 0.42 -9.25 3.22
C GLU A 185 -0.77 -9.46 2.28
N GLU A 186 -1.81 -8.62 2.38
CA GLU A 186 -3.02 -8.80 1.58
C GLU A 186 -2.82 -8.33 0.13
N TYR A 187 -2.02 -7.27 -0.12
CA TYR A 187 -1.67 -6.86 -1.48
C TYR A 187 -0.93 -7.96 -2.24
N VAL A 188 0.07 -8.56 -1.61
CA VAL A 188 0.87 -9.63 -2.25
C VAL A 188 0.03 -10.83 -2.61
N LYS A 189 -0.93 -11.23 -1.76
CA LYS A 189 -1.86 -12.33 -2.04
C LYS A 189 -2.67 -12.08 -3.32
N VAL A 190 -3.21 -10.88 -3.48
CA VAL A 190 -4.09 -10.57 -4.62
C VAL A 190 -3.31 -10.23 -5.89
N VAL A 191 -2.15 -9.58 -5.78
CA VAL A 191 -1.38 -9.17 -6.96
C VAL A 191 -0.69 -10.37 -7.63
N LYS A 192 -0.16 -11.34 -6.87
CA LYS A 192 0.58 -12.49 -7.41
C LYS A 192 -0.24 -13.38 -8.34
N VAL A 193 -1.55 -13.39 -8.21
CA VAL A 193 -2.44 -14.18 -9.07
C VAL A 193 -2.99 -13.37 -10.26
N HIS A 194 -2.69 -12.07 -10.33
CA HIS A 194 -3.21 -11.21 -11.40
C HIS A 194 -2.48 -11.45 -12.72
N PRO A 195 -3.19 -11.56 -13.86
CA PRO A 195 -2.56 -11.84 -15.17
C PRO A 195 -1.47 -10.84 -15.57
N GLU A 196 -1.67 -9.55 -15.31
CA GLU A 196 -0.67 -8.52 -15.62
C GLU A 196 0.61 -8.65 -14.76
N PHE A 197 0.47 -9.08 -13.50
CA PHE A 197 1.62 -9.42 -12.67
C PHE A 197 2.43 -10.58 -13.26
N LEU A 198 1.75 -11.63 -13.71
CA LEU A 198 2.42 -12.79 -14.32
C LEU A 198 3.18 -12.40 -15.59
N LYS A 199 2.63 -11.48 -16.41
CA LYS A 199 3.35 -10.91 -17.56
C LYS A 199 4.60 -10.15 -17.16
N LEU A 200 4.51 -9.27 -16.15
CA LEU A 200 5.69 -8.55 -15.62
C LEU A 200 6.73 -9.51 -15.06
N LYS A 201 6.30 -10.53 -14.35
CA LYS A 201 7.19 -11.57 -13.81
C LYS A 201 7.94 -12.30 -14.93
N GLN A 202 7.27 -12.62 -16.04
CA GLN A 202 7.91 -13.25 -17.20
C GLN A 202 8.95 -12.32 -17.84
N ARG A 203 8.67 -11.02 -17.99
CA ARG A 203 9.63 -10.02 -18.50
C ARG A 203 10.89 -9.97 -17.62
N LEU A 204 10.69 -9.91 -16.29
CA LEU A 204 11.80 -9.92 -15.33
C LEU A 204 12.64 -11.20 -15.44
N LEU A 205 12.00 -12.37 -15.54
CA LEU A 205 12.68 -13.66 -15.70
C LEU A 205 13.40 -13.79 -17.05
N ALA A 206 12.95 -13.06 -18.08
CA ALA A 206 13.62 -12.95 -19.37
C ALA A 206 14.83 -11.99 -19.35
N GLY A 207 15.18 -11.41 -18.20
CA GLY A 207 16.33 -10.53 -18.04
C GLY A 207 16.05 -9.04 -18.21
N GLU A 208 14.78 -8.62 -18.32
CA GLU A 208 14.43 -7.22 -18.43
C GLU A 208 14.50 -6.53 -17.05
N ASN A 209 15.16 -5.36 -16.99
CA ASN A 209 15.22 -4.55 -15.79
C ASN A 209 13.99 -3.65 -15.70
N LEU A 210 13.28 -3.66 -14.56
CA LEU A 210 12.02 -2.96 -14.35
C LEU A 210 12.17 -1.82 -13.34
N LEU A 211 11.68 -0.63 -13.67
CA LEU A 211 11.57 0.51 -12.76
C LEU A 211 10.10 0.75 -12.43
N ILE A 212 9.69 0.33 -11.24
CA ILE A 212 8.33 0.57 -10.74
C ILE A 212 8.20 2.05 -10.35
N VAL A 213 7.34 2.77 -11.04
CA VAL A 213 7.11 4.19 -10.76
C VAL A 213 6.04 4.35 -9.67
N GLU A 214 6.39 5.05 -8.59
CA GLU A 214 5.57 5.20 -7.39
C GLU A 214 5.47 6.67 -6.95
N VAL A 215 4.39 7.06 -6.27
CA VAL A 215 4.21 8.38 -5.67
C VAL A 215 4.78 8.41 -4.24
N ASP A 216 4.42 7.41 -3.45
CA ASP A 216 4.82 7.28 -2.05
C ASP A 216 6.11 6.42 -1.96
N CYS A 217 7.20 6.97 -2.51
CA CYS A 217 8.50 6.32 -2.66
C CYS A 217 9.64 7.20 -2.10
N CYS A 218 10.82 6.59 -1.95
CA CYS A 218 12.06 7.27 -1.58
C CYS A 218 12.41 8.41 -2.56
N GLN A 219 13.02 9.47 -2.03
CA GLN A 219 13.50 10.61 -2.81
C GLN A 219 14.94 10.92 -2.42
N GLU A 220 15.75 11.43 -3.36
CA GLU A 220 17.15 11.77 -3.08
C GLU A 220 17.31 12.71 -1.89
N ARG A 221 16.39 13.65 -1.72
CA ARG A 221 16.39 14.56 -0.56
C ARG A 221 16.27 13.85 0.80
N SER A 222 15.80 12.60 0.82
CA SER A 222 15.69 11.77 2.03
C SER A 222 16.96 10.94 2.30
N LEU A 223 17.91 10.89 1.35
CA LEU A 223 19.16 10.10 1.48
C LEU A 223 19.96 10.44 2.74
N PRO A 224 20.18 11.72 3.12
CA PRO A 224 20.89 12.05 4.36
C PRO A 224 20.27 11.42 5.61
N TYR A 225 18.93 11.41 5.70
CA TYR A 225 18.21 10.77 6.78
C TYR A 225 18.46 9.25 6.83
N TYR A 226 18.42 8.57 5.68
CA TYR A 226 18.66 7.12 5.62
C TYR A 226 20.13 6.78 5.96
N LYS A 227 21.09 7.60 5.53
CA LYS A 227 22.50 7.45 5.89
C LYS A 227 22.72 7.56 7.40
N GLU A 228 22.12 8.57 8.03
CA GLU A 228 22.22 8.80 9.47
C GLU A 228 21.56 7.67 10.28
N LYS A 229 20.34 7.27 9.89
CA LYS A 229 19.54 6.34 10.68
C LYS A 229 19.89 4.88 10.46
N TYR A 230 20.22 4.50 9.20
CA TYR A 230 20.37 3.11 8.80
C TYR A 230 21.79 2.78 8.28
N GLY A 231 22.69 3.77 8.19
CA GLY A 231 24.07 3.57 7.73
C GLY A 231 24.21 3.17 6.26
N VAL A 232 23.22 3.51 5.43
CA VAL A 232 23.25 3.18 3.99
C VAL A 232 24.28 3.99 3.22
N GLY A 233 24.72 3.49 2.06
CA GLY A 233 25.67 4.17 1.17
C GLY A 233 25.02 5.27 0.32
N ASP A 234 25.87 5.96 -0.46
CA ASP A 234 25.42 7.01 -1.41
C ASP A 234 24.60 6.44 -2.58
N ASP A 235 24.71 5.16 -2.83
CA ASP A 235 24.00 4.42 -3.87
C ASP A 235 22.62 3.93 -3.48
N PHE A 236 22.22 4.11 -2.19
CA PHE A 236 20.90 3.67 -1.71
C PHE A 236 19.74 4.32 -2.47
N ILE A 237 19.83 5.64 -2.72
CA ILE A 237 18.90 6.38 -3.58
C ILE A 237 19.70 7.12 -4.65
N GLN A 238 19.42 6.84 -5.91
CA GLN A 238 20.06 7.47 -7.06
C GLN A 238 19.02 7.81 -8.13
N ASN A 239 19.05 9.02 -8.68
CA ASN A 239 18.09 9.48 -9.70
C ASN A 239 16.63 9.28 -9.28
N GLU A 240 16.30 9.63 -8.02
CA GLU A 240 14.96 9.43 -7.43
C GLU A 240 14.53 7.96 -7.43
N THR A 241 15.48 6.99 -7.48
CA THR A 241 15.20 5.55 -7.52
C THR A 241 16.05 4.79 -6.51
N MET A 242 15.54 3.65 -6.04
CA MET A 242 16.24 2.71 -5.17
C MET A 242 16.27 1.33 -5.82
N ILE A 243 17.44 0.66 -5.84
CA ILE A 243 17.51 -0.74 -6.21
C ILE A 243 16.80 -1.61 -5.17
N VAL A 244 16.00 -2.56 -5.62
CA VAL A 244 15.23 -3.43 -4.73
C VAL A 244 16.07 -4.65 -4.38
N THR A 245 16.40 -4.73 -3.11
CA THR A 245 16.98 -5.90 -2.44
C THR A 245 16.16 -6.19 -1.19
N GLU A 246 16.32 -7.37 -0.60
CA GLU A 246 15.67 -7.71 0.66
C GLU A 246 16.01 -6.69 1.76
N THR A 247 17.29 -6.36 1.91
CA THR A 247 17.77 -5.37 2.89
C THR A 247 17.14 -3.99 2.67
N ASN A 248 17.12 -3.51 1.42
CA ASN A 248 16.60 -2.19 1.11
C ASN A 248 15.07 -2.12 1.34
N LEU A 249 14.34 -3.18 0.99
CA LEU A 249 12.90 -3.26 1.26
C LEU A 249 12.61 -3.34 2.77
N GLU A 250 13.43 -4.08 3.54
CA GLU A 250 13.29 -4.16 5.00
C GLU A 250 13.47 -2.79 5.66
N ILE A 251 14.46 -1.99 5.20
CA ILE A 251 14.63 -0.60 5.66
C ILE A 251 13.36 0.20 5.36
N MET A 252 12.86 0.18 4.12
CA MET A 252 11.68 0.95 3.74
C MET A 252 10.42 0.49 4.47
N LEU A 253 10.27 -0.81 4.69
CA LEU A 253 9.10 -1.40 5.35
C LEU A 253 9.03 -1.02 6.84
N ASN A 254 10.19 -0.89 7.50
CA ASN A 254 10.28 -0.56 8.93
C ASN A 254 10.43 0.94 9.21
N ASP A 255 10.67 1.75 8.19
CA ASP A 255 10.81 3.18 8.41
C ASP A 255 9.48 3.84 8.78
N THR A 256 9.50 4.63 9.88
CA THR A 256 8.30 5.30 10.42
C THR A 256 8.08 6.70 9.87
N LYS A 257 9.10 7.28 9.23
CA LYS A 257 9.07 8.66 8.73
C LYS A 257 8.56 8.76 7.30
N GLU A 258 9.09 7.90 6.44
CA GLU A 258 8.75 7.96 5.02
C GLU A 258 7.58 7.01 4.68
N ARG A 259 6.92 7.32 3.59
CA ARG A 259 5.77 6.55 3.13
C ARG A 259 6.22 5.27 2.43
N PHE A 260 5.36 4.28 2.47
CA PHE A 260 5.58 3.00 1.83
C PHE A 260 4.42 2.71 0.86
N GLY A 261 4.65 2.96 -0.42
CA GLY A 261 3.65 2.77 -1.47
C GLY A 261 3.55 1.32 -1.95
N HIS A 262 2.51 1.04 -2.75
CA HIS A 262 2.30 -0.30 -3.32
C HIS A 262 3.42 -0.74 -4.28
N GLY A 263 4.15 0.20 -4.87
CA GLY A 263 5.29 -0.10 -5.73
C GLY A 263 6.37 -0.93 -5.03
N TYR A 264 6.60 -0.73 -3.73
CA TYR A 264 7.51 -1.59 -2.94
C TYR A 264 6.96 -3.01 -2.76
N CYS A 265 5.65 -3.14 -2.52
CA CYS A 265 5.00 -4.44 -2.42
C CYS A 265 5.06 -5.21 -3.74
N LEU A 266 4.77 -4.53 -4.86
CA LEU A 266 4.84 -5.09 -6.20
C LEU A 266 6.28 -5.54 -6.54
N ALA A 267 7.27 -4.70 -6.26
CA ALA A 267 8.66 -5.00 -6.50
C ALA A 267 9.15 -6.21 -5.68
N GLY A 268 8.79 -6.27 -4.39
CA GLY A 268 9.11 -7.40 -3.52
C GLY A 268 8.45 -8.70 -3.97
N ALA A 269 7.19 -8.64 -4.42
CA ALA A 269 6.48 -9.78 -4.99
C ALA A 269 7.10 -10.26 -6.31
N LEU A 270 7.54 -9.35 -7.20
CA LEU A 270 8.25 -9.67 -8.44
C LEU A 270 9.59 -10.37 -8.18
N LEU A 271 10.26 -10.01 -7.11
CA LEU A 271 11.56 -10.59 -6.72
C LEU A 271 11.43 -11.82 -5.80
N ASP A 272 10.23 -12.27 -5.45
CA ASP A 272 9.94 -13.35 -4.50
C ASP A 272 10.52 -13.10 -3.09
N ILE A 273 10.67 -11.84 -2.71
CA ILE A 273 11.04 -11.44 -1.35
C ILE A 273 9.83 -11.55 -0.43
N TYR A 274 8.63 -11.34 -0.97
CA TYR A 274 7.36 -11.42 -0.26
C TYR A 274 6.45 -12.52 -0.81
#